data_9bf4e31a319fcfbc00241fb24bbc142c
#
_entry.id   9bf4e31a319fcfbc00241fb24bbc142c
#
_cell.length_a   1.000
_cell.length_b   1.000
_cell.length_c   1.000
_cell.angle_alpha   90.00
_cell.angle_beta   90.00
_cell.angle_gamma   90.00
#
_symmetry.space_group_name_H-M   'P 1'
#
loop_
_entity.id
_entity.type
_entity.pdbx_description
1 polymer ?
#
loop_
_entity_poly.entity_id
_entity_poly.type
_entity_poly.pdbx_seq_one_letter_code
_entity_poly.pdbx_strand_id
1 'polypeptide(L)' 'MHLNTTNDPEYWRKRADEARAVAVQMMDANTKAIMLSIAQDYEKLAVRAEQCAVKLL' A
#
# COMPACT_ATOMS: atom_id res chain seq x y z
N MET A 1 2.72 5.43 20.35
CA MET A 1 2.58 4.90 19.85
C MET A 1 2.30 4.17 19.06
N HIS A 2 2.12 3.88 18.67
CA HIS A 2 1.94 3.20 18.02
C HIS A 2 1.86 2.45 17.30
N LEU A 3 1.90 2.78 16.80
CA LEU A 3 2.27 1.62 16.62
C LEU A 3 1.57 0.60 15.84
N ASN A 4 0.38 0.44 15.74
CA ASN A 4 -0.45 -0.55 15.11
C ASN A 4 -0.90 -0.20 13.75
N THR A 5 -0.18 0.64 13.08
CA THR A 5 -0.47 1.04 11.71
C THR A 5 -0.37 -0.12 10.75
N THR A 6 0.38 -1.18 11.12
CA THR A 6 0.53 -2.34 10.25
C THR A 6 -0.76 -3.13 10.08
N ASN A 7 -1.74 -2.91 10.98
CA ASN A 7 -3.03 -3.60 10.88
C ASN A 7 -4.14 -2.66 10.42
N ASP A 8 -3.81 -1.47 9.97
CA ASP A 8 -4.77 -0.50 9.52
C ASP A 8 -4.84 -0.50 7.99
N PRO A 9 -5.95 -1.02 7.40
CA PRO A 9 -6.04 -1.06 5.94
C PRO A 9 -5.95 0.32 5.30
N GLU A 10 -6.46 1.35 5.95
CA GLU A 10 -6.39 2.70 5.40
C GLU A 10 -4.95 3.18 5.28
N TYR A 11 -4.12 2.84 6.25
CA TYR A 11 -2.71 3.20 6.19
C TYR A 11 -2.06 2.64 4.93
N TRP A 12 -2.30 1.34 4.66
CA TRP A 12 -1.69 0.69 3.52
C TRP A 12 -2.26 1.20 2.20
N ARG A 13 -3.56 1.50 2.14
CA ARG A 13 -4.15 2.07 0.94
C ARG A 13 -3.57 3.44 0.63
N LYS A 14 -3.36 4.25 1.67
CA LYS A 14 -2.74 5.55 1.51
C LYS A 14 -1.33 5.43 0.97
N ARG A 15 -0.57 4.48 1.49
CA ARG A 15 0.78 4.22 1.00
C ARG A 15 0.76 3.79 -0.47
N ALA A 16 -0.21 2.97 -0.84
CA ALA A 16 -0.35 2.54 -2.23
C ALA A 16 -0.65 3.72 -3.14
N ASP A 17 -1.54 4.61 -2.70
CA ASP A 17 -1.87 5.80 -3.48
C ASP A 17 -0.66 6.70 -3.66
N GLU A 18 0.14 6.87 -2.61
CA GLU A 18 1.35 7.66 -2.68
C GLU A 18 2.34 7.06 -3.68
N ALA A 19 2.49 5.75 -3.65
CA ALA A 19 3.39 5.07 -4.58
C ALA A 19 2.93 5.26 -6.02
N ARG A 20 1.61 5.18 -6.27
CA ARG A 20 1.08 5.42 -7.61
C ARG A 20 1.31 6.84 -8.06
N ALA A 21 1.13 7.80 -7.14
CA ALA A 21 1.35 9.20 -7.47
C ALA A 21 2.80 9.44 -7.88
N VAL A 22 3.73 8.81 -7.19
CA VAL A 22 5.14 8.91 -7.56
C VAL A 22 5.38 8.25 -8.93
N ALA A 23 4.75 7.10 -9.17
CA ALA A 23 4.93 6.38 -10.43
C ALA A 23 4.50 7.22 -11.62
N VAL A 24 3.40 7.96 -11.47
CA VAL A 24 2.89 8.81 -12.54
C VAL A 24 3.92 9.86 -12.95
N GLN A 25 4.75 10.31 -12.03
CA GLN A 25 5.74 11.33 -12.29
C GLN A 25 7.07 10.79 -12.80
N MET A 26 7.22 9.46 -12.80
CA MET A 26 8.47 8.86 -13.25
C MET A 26 8.55 8.89 -14.77
N MET A 27 9.71 9.34 -15.28
CA MET A 27 9.96 9.35 -16.72
C MET A 27 10.51 8.00 -17.17
N ASP A 28 11.20 7.32 -16.29
CA ASP A 28 11.84 6.05 -16.62
C ASP A 28 10.85 4.91 -16.46
N ALA A 29 10.67 4.11 -17.52
CA ALA A 29 9.70 3.03 -17.53
C ALA A 29 10.01 1.96 -16.47
N ASN A 30 11.30 1.67 -16.26
CA ASN A 30 11.66 0.66 -15.28
C ASN A 30 11.33 1.12 -13.87
N THR A 31 11.65 2.37 -13.55
CA THR A 31 11.35 2.92 -12.23
C THR A 31 9.85 2.98 -12.01
N LYS A 32 9.11 3.39 -13.04
CA LYS A 32 7.65 3.43 -12.95
C LYS A 32 7.09 2.04 -12.63
N ALA A 33 7.58 1.02 -13.33
CA ALA A 33 7.12 -0.35 -13.11
C ALA A 33 7.41 -0.80 -11.68
N ILE A 34 8.58 -0.45 -11.16
CA ILE A 34 8.94 -0.79 -9.79
C ILE A 34 8.00 -0.13 -8.80
N MET A 35 7.70 1.14 -9.00
CA MET A 35 6.80 1.88 -8.10
C MET A 35 5.38 1.32 -8.15
N LEU A 36 4.90 0.92 -9.33
CA LEU A 36 3.59 0.32 -9.44
C LEU A 36 3.53 -1.04 -8.74
N SER A 37 4.62 -1.80 -8.82
CA SER A 37 4.72 -3.06 -8.11
C SER A 37 4.66 -2.84 -6.60
N ILE A 38 5.36 -1.82 -6.12
CA ILE A 38 5.32 -1.47 -4.70
C ILE A 38 3.89 -1.11 -4.28
N ALA A 39 3.20 -0.34 -5.11
CA ALA A 39 1.82 0.04 -4.82
C ALA A 39 0.93 -1.20 -4.69
N GLN A 40 1.11 -2.17 -5.59
CA GLN A 40 0.35 -3.41 -5.50
C GLN A 40 0.63 -4.17 -4.22
N ASP A 41 1.89 -4.18 -3.79
CA ASP A 41 2.25 -4.83 -2.54
C ASP A 41 1.57 -4.17 -1.36
N TYR A 42 1.51 -2.84 -1.35
CA TYR A 42 0.80 -2.12 -0.30
C TYR A 42 -0.69 -2.47 -0.30
N GLU A 43 -1.28 -2.62 -1.49
CA GLU A 43 -2.68 -2.99 -1.57
C GLU A 43 -2.93 -4.39 -1.01
N LYS A 44 -2.02 -5.31 -1.26
CA LYS A 44 -2.13 -6.65 -0.68
C LYS A 44 -2.07 -6.59 0.83
N LEU A 45 -1.22 -5.72 1.37
CA LEU A 45 -1.14 -5.53 2.81
C LEU A 45 -2.44 -4.93 3.36
N ALA A 46 -3.07 -4.05 2.59
CA ALA A 46 -4.34 -3.46 3.00
C ALA A 46 -5.43 -4.53 3.09
N VAL A 47 -5.49 -5.40 2.09
CA VAL A 47 -6.47 -6.49 2.10
C VAL A 47 -6.22 -7.42 3.27
N ARG A 48 -4.97 -7.75 3.53
CA ARG A 48 -4.62 -8.61 4.65
C ARG A 48 -5.02 -7.98 5.98
N ALA A 49 -4.79 -6.68 6.11
CA ALA A 49 -5.16 -5.96 7.32
C ALA A 49 -6.68 -5.97 7.52
N GLU A 50 -7.44 -5.84 6.45
CA GLU A 50 -8.89 -5.92 6.51
C GLU A 50 -9.34 -7.30 6.96
N GLN A 51 -8.71 -8.34 6.43
CA GLN A 51 -9.06 -9.70 6.79
C GLN A 51 -8.76 -9.98 8.25
N CYS A 52 -7.65 -9.44 8.75
CA CYS A 52 -7.32 -9.58 10.16
C CYS A 52 -8.36 -8.89 11.04
N ALA A 53 -8.78 -7.70 10.66
CA ALA A 53 -9.77 -6.96 11.42
C ALA A 53 -11.09 -7.71 11.49
N VAL A 54 -11.51 -8.28 10.36
CA VAL A 54 -12.75 -9.05 10.31
C VAL A 54 -12.67 -10.27 11.21
N LYS A 55 -11.54 -10.93 11.23
CA LYS A 55 -11.37 -12.13 12.04
C LYS A 55 -11.44 -11.82 13.52
N LEU A 56 -11.08 -10.63 13.92
CA LEU A 56 -11.12 -10.25 15.32
C LEU A 56 -12.53 -9.95 15.80
N LEU A 57 -13.44 -9.71 14.89
CA LEU A 57 -14.84 -9.48 15.25
C LEU A 57 -15.58 -10.77 15.52
#